data_c8e0cff82baaa5d1928c2bcce0b67a6b
#
_entry.id   c8e0cff82baaa5d1928c2bcce0b67a6b
#
_cell.length_a   1.000
_cell.length_b   1.000
_cell.length_c   1.000
_cell.angle_alpha   90.00
_cell.angle_beta   90.00
_cell.angle_gamma   90.00
#
_symmetry.space_group_name_H-M   'P 1'
#
loop_
_entity.id
_entity.type
_entity.pdbx_description
1 polymer ?
#
loop_
_entity_poly.entity_id
_entity_poly.type
_entity_poly.pdbx_seq_one_letter_code
_entity_poly.pdbx_strand_id
1 'polypeptide(L)'
;MDFDVHQHLDYGTDIDAYAERLRRLKLRAGVSSCGPIFGQPGNDAVEEALRKHPDVVVGFGYVGLGRGDSSRTVEQLHRRGFKGLKVIIPKSDYDDKAFWPIYRKAEQLRMPILFHTGVMARTEDIAARYRHIPEVAAIDHRTYDISSRRMMPETLDAIARAFPDLRLIMAHFGSLGRMDNAAAVLQWNRNIYADLTNWGWYEYPKYTAKAVEILSRITNKSILERLVWGTDSVTSQGLPHIPMFRRSIRYIAKGLSIGKPLLERIMGGTMEEVLGLT
;
A
#
# COMPACT_ATOMS: atom_id res chain seq x y z
N MET A 1 17.32 -7.21 4.55
CA MET A 1 16.85 -6.98 3.15
C MET A 1 15.88 -5.81 3.20
N ASP A 2 15.87 -4.90 2.20
CA ASP A 2 14.84 -3.86 2.19
C ASP A 2 13.47 -4.49 1.95
N PHE A 3 12.40 -3.85 2.44
CA PHE A 3 11.02 -4.30 2.24
C PHE A 3 10.19 -3.18 1.61
N ASP A 4 9.77 -3.37 0.36
CA ASP A 4 8.84 -2.48 -0.33
C ASP A 4 7.41 -2.92 -0.01
N VAL A 5 6.68 -2.13 0.78
CA VAL A 5 5.34 -2.52 1.25
C VAL A 5 4.26 -2.42 0.17
N HIS A 6 4.56 -1.79 -0.97
CA HIS A 6 3.53 -1.38 -1.91
C HIS A 6 3.94 -1.60 -3.37
N GLN A 7 3.65 -2.79 -3.88
CA GLN A 7 3.80 -3.11 -5.31
C GLN A 7 2.51 -3.73 -5.86
N HIS A 8 2.31 -3.59 -7.17
CA HIS A 8 1.14 -4.11 -7.88
C HIS A 8 1.53 -5.11 -8.95
N LEU A 9 1.04 -6.35 -8.82
CA LEU A 9 1.13 -7.36 -9.85
C LEU A 9 0.08 -7.08 -10.92
N ASP A 10 0.53 -6.83 -12.14
CA ASP A 10 -0.30 -6.49 -13.30
C ASP A 10 -0.26 -7.58 -14.37
N TYR A 11 -1.16 -7.48 -15.34
CA TYR A 11 -1.12 -8.33 -16.52
C TYR A 11 0.22 -8.20 -17.26
N GLY A 12 0.75 -9.31 -17.74
CA GLY A 12 2.04 -9.36 -18.42
C GLY A 12 3.25 -9.47 -17.48
N THR A 13 3.05 -9.59 -16.17
CA THR A 13 4.13 -9.91 -15.24
C THR A 13 4.60 -11.36 -15.44
N ASP A 14 5.85 -11.54 -15.80
CA ASP A 14 6.56 -12.80 -15.63
C ASP A 14 6.97 -12.91 -14.15
N ILE A 15 6.30 -13.80 -13.41
CA ILE A 15 6.47 -13.96 -11.97
C ILE A 15 7.89 -14.40 -11.60
N ASP A 16 8.49 -15.29 -12.40
CA ASP A 16 9.83 -15.81 -12.12
C ASP A 16 10.90 -14.75 -12.38
N ALA A 17 10.79 -14.03 -13.49
CA ALA A 17 11.68 -12.90 -13.81
C ALA A 17 11.54 -11.75 -12.80
N TYR A 18 10.32 -11.48 -12.32
CA TYR A 18 10.05 -10.50 -11.28
C TYR A 18 10.74 -10.89 -9.96
N ALA A 19 10.56 -12.12 -9.50
CA ALA A 19 11.19 -12.61 -8.26
C ALA A 19 12.72 -12.58 -8.32
N GLU A 20 13.29 -12.97 -9.48
CA GLU A 20 14.73 -12.87 -9.71
C GLU A 20 15.21 -11.41 -9.64
N ARG A 21 14.41 -10.48 -10.16
CA ARG A 21 14.70 -9.04 -10.08
C ARG A 21 14.70 -8.56 -8.63
N LEU A 22 13.74 -8.98 -7.81
CA LEU A 22 13.70 -8.66 -6.38
C LEU A 22 14.97 -9.17 -5.66
N ARG A 23 15.41 -10.40 -5.94
CA ARG A 23 16.64 -10.97 -5.35
C ARG A 23 17.87 -10.15 -5.71
N ARG A 24 18.05 -9.79 -7.00
CA ARG A 24 19.15 -8.91 -7.44
C ARG A 24 19.13 -7.55 -6.77
N LEU A 25 17.95 -7.00 -6.53
CA LEU A 25 17.78 -5.72 -5.84
C LEU A 25 17.92 -5.84 -4.31
N LYS A 26 18.08 -7.05 -3.76
CA LYS A 26 18.04 -7.35 -2.32
C LYS A 26 16.78 -6.78 -1.67
N LEU A 27 15.64 -7.08 -2.28
CA LEU A 27 14.33 -6.51 -1.95
C LEU A 27 13.33 -7.64 -1.69
N ARG A 28 12.53 -7.49 -0.65
CA ARG A 28 11.28 -8.21 -0.44
C ARG A 28 10.12 -7.25 -0.74
N ALA A 29 9.02 -7.75 -1.28
CA ALA A 29 7.91 -6.90 -1.68
C ALA A 29 6.57 -7.38 -1.13
N GLY A 30 5.79 -6.44 -0.58
CA GLY A 30 4.36 -6.55 -0.36
C GLY A 30 3.62 -6.34 -1.67
N VAL A 31 3.02 -7.40 -2.20
CA VAL A 31 2.43 -7.41 -3.54
C VAL A 31 0.93 -7.56 -3.47
N SER A 32 0.20 -6.70 -4.16
CA SER A 32 -1.24 -6.77 -4.32
C SER A 32 -1.64 -6.75 -5.80
N SER A 33 -2.88 -7.20 -6.09
CA SER A 33 -3.48 -7.14 -7.42
C SER A 33 -4.96 -6.86 -7.26
N CYS A 34 -5.38 -5.63 -7.65
CA CYS A 34 -6.69 -5.06 -7.30
C CYS A 34 -7.76 -5.30 -8.39
N GLY A 35 -7.46 -6.15 -9.35
CA GLY A 35 -8.39 -6.57 -10.38
C GLY A 35 -8.35 -5.78 -11.70
N PRO A 36 -9.18 -6.18 -12.68
CA PRO A 36 -9.08 -5.72 -14.07
C PRO A 36 -9.23 -4.22 -14.25
N ILE A 37 -9.96 -3.52 -13.38
CA ILE A 37 -10.12 -2.06 -13.45
C ILE A 37 -8.78 -1.31 -13.35
N PHE A 38 -7.75 -1.96 -12.81
CA PHE A 38 -6.39 -1.42 -12.70
C PHE A 38 -5.41 -2.08 -13.68
N GLY A 39 -5.88 -2.89 -14.62
CA GLY A 39 -5.02 -3.69 -15.47
C GLY A 39 -4.28 -4.79 -14.70
N GLN A 40 -4.93 -5.38 -13.71
CA GLN A 40 -4.36 -6.36 -12.77
C GLN A 40 -5.23 -7.62 -12.72
N PRO A 41 -4.63 -8.84 -12.63
CA PRO A 41 -5.39 -10.10 -12.70
C PRO A 41 -6.15 -10.47 -11.42
N GLY A 42 -5.80 -9.90 -10.25
CA GLY A 42 -6.45 -10.19 -8.98
C GLY A 42 -5.67 -11.13 -8.06
N ASN A 43 -6.31 -11.55 -6.96
CA ASN A 43 -5.67 -12.27 -5.87
C ASN A 43 -5.04 -13.63 -6.25
N ASP A 44 -5.58 -14.33 -7.25
CA ASP A 44 -5.07 -15.65 -7.63
C ASP A 44 -3.65 -15.58 -8.22
N ALA A 45 -3.35 -14.54 -8.97
CA ALA A 45 -2.00 -14.33 -9.48
C ALA A 45 -1.00 -13.97 -8.37
N VAL A 46 -1.44 -13.23 -7.36
CA VAL A 46 -0.61 -12.93 -6.18
C VAL A 46 -0.36 -14.21 -5.37
N GLU A 47 -1.36 -15.08 -5.22
CA GLU A 47 -1.20 -16.38 -4.55
C GLU A 47 -0.18 -17.26 -5.29
N GLU A 48 -0.23 -17.30 -6.61
CA GLU A 48 0.76 -18.01 -7.39
C GLU A 48 2.17 -17.47 -7.12
N ALA A 49 2.34 -16.15 -7.15
CA ALA A 49 3.64 -15.50 -6.91
C ALA A 49 4.17 -15.77 -5.50
N LEU A 50 3.35 -15.62 -4.46
CA LEU A 50 3.79 -15.87 -3.08
C LEU A 50 4.09 -17.35 -2.81
N ARG A 51 3.40 -18.28 -3.48
CA ARG A 51 3.64 -19.70 -3.36
C ARG A 51 4.94 -20.13 -4.03
N LYS A 52 5.24 -19.57 -5.20
CA LYS A 52 6.47 -19.86 -5.96
C LYS A 52 7.71 -19.20 -5.32
N HIS A 53 7.56 -17.99 -4.80
CA HIS A 53 8.67 -17.15 -4.34
C HIS A 53 8.44 -16.55 -2.93
N PRO A 54 8.20 -17.37 -1.90
CA PRO A 54 7.88 -16.90 -0.54
C PRO A 54 9.06 -16.19 0.15
N ASP A 55 10.27 -16.32 -0.37
CA ASP A 55 11.47 -15.65 0.11
C ASP A 55 11.47 -14.15 -0.18
N VAL A 56 10.85 -13.71 -1.28
CA VAL A 56 10.86 -12.31 -1.74
C VAL A 56 9.47 -11.70 -1.96
N VAL A 57 8.41 -12.53 -2.10
CA VAL A 57 7.02 -12.07 -2.30
C VAL A 57 6.19 -12.30 -1.06
N VAL A 58 5.53 -11.23 -0.57
CA VAL A 58 4.55 -11.27 0.51
C VAL A 58 3.22 -10.78 -0.03
N GLY A 59 2.17 -11.62 0.03
CA GLY A 59 0.87 -11.28 -0.53
C GLY A 59 0.07 -10.31 0.35
N PHE A 60 -0.42 -9.23 -0.26
CA PHE A 60 -1.47 -8.36 0.25
C PHE A 60 -2.74 -8.62 -0.55
N GLY A 61 -3.72 -9.31 0.04
CA GLY A 61 -4.95 -9.70 -0.64
C GLY A 61 -5.88 -8.50 -0.84
N TYR A 62 -6.34 -8.29 -2.06
CA TYR A 62 -7.32 -7.25 -2.35
C TYR A 62 -8.68 -7.61 -1.75
N VAL A 63 -9.30 -6.64 -1.08
CA VAL A 63 -10.66 -6.71 -0.55
C VAL A 63 -11.45 -5.49 -1.04
N GLY A 64 -12.50 -5.73 -1.81
CA GLY A 64 -13.38 -4.71 -2.35
C GLY A 64 -14.46 -4.32 -1.36
N LEU A 65 -14.23 -3.27 -0.58
CA LEU A 65 -15.17 -2.77 0.43
C LEU A 65 -16.50 -2.32 -0.19
N GLY A 66 -17.58 -3.00 0.19
CA GLY A 66 -18.92 -2.79 -0.39
C GLY A 66 -19.09 -3.37 -1.80
N ARG A 67 -18.14 -4.17 -2.30
CA ARG A 67 -18.13 -4.76 -3.65
C ARG A 67 -18.30 -6.29 -3.65
N GLY A 68 -18.95 -6.83 -2.63
CA GLY A 68 -19.23 -8.25 -2.49
C GLY A 68 -18.32 -8.98 -1.50
N ASP A 69 -17.19 -8.41 -1.13
CA ASP A 69 -16.30 -9.00 -0.13
C ASP A 69 -16.83 -8.80 1.31
N SER A 70 -16.41 -9.72 2.17
CA SER A 70 -16.85 -9.78 3.57
C SER A 70 -15.72 -10.26 4.49
N SER A 71 -16.00 -10.39 5.79
CA SER A 71 -15.08 -11.00 6.76
C SER A 71 -14.67 -12.44 6.37
N ARG A 72 -15.52 -13.17 5.63
CA ARG A 72 -15.18 -14.49 5.09
C ARG A 72 -14.10 -14.42 4.01
N THR A 73 -14.10 -13.37 3.18
CA THR A 73 -13.03 -13.13 2.21
C THR A 73 -11.69 -12.96 2.90
N VAL A 74 -11.65 -12.19 4.01
CA VAL A 74 -10.42 -12.00 4.80
C VAL A 74 -9.89 -13.34 5.33
N GLU A 75 -10.78 -14.17 5.88
CA GLU A 75 -10.41 -15.49 6.38
C GLU A 75 -9.89 -16.41 5.28
N GLN A 76 -10.51 -16.39 4.10
CA GLN A 76 -10.05 -17.15 2.94
C GLN A 76 -8.66 -16.71 2.48
N LEU A 77 -8.41 -15.40 2.37
CA LEU A 77 -7.10 -14.85 2.03
C LEU A 77 -6.02 -15.27 3.04
N HIS A 78 -6.35 -15.20 4.34
CA HIS A 78 -5.43 -15.66 5.39
C HIS A 78 -5.04 -17.14 5.21
N ARG A 79 -6.03 -18.03 4.95
CA ARG A 79 -5.77 -19.45 4.70
C ARG A 79 -4.94 -19.72 3.45
N ARG A 80 -5.03 -18.85 2.44
CA ARG A 80 -4.25 -18.86 1.20
C ARG A 80 -2.82 -18.32 1.37
N GLY A 81 -2.44 -17.90 2.58
CA GLY A 81 -1.08 -17.47 2.92
C GLY A 81 -0.82 -15.95 2.78
N PHE A 82 -1.83 -15.15 2.47
CA PHE A 82 -1.70 -13.70 2.46
C PHE A 82 -1.39 -13.19 3.86
N LYS A 83 -0.48 -12.23 3.97
CA LYS A 83 -0.04 -11.65 5.24
C LYS A 83 -0.64 -10.29 5.55
N GLY A 84 -1.17 -9.62 4.56
CA GLY A 84 -1.86 -8.34 4.69
C GLY A 84 -3.02 -8.21 3.70
N LEU A 85 -3.75 -7.11 3.81
CA LEU A 85 -4.85 -6.77 2.91
C LEU A 85 -4.55 -5.47 2.17
N LYS A 86 -5.07 -5.33 0.95
CA LYS A 86 -5.11 -4.08 0.18
C LYS A 86 -6.56 -3.66 0.00
N VAL A 87 -6.85 -2.38 0.26
CA VAL A 87 -8.17 -1.79 -0.03
C VAL A 87 -8.01 -0.50 -0.84
N ILE A 88 -8.87 -0.33 -1.83
CA ILE A 88 -8.95 0.83 -2.71
C ILE A 88 -10.37 0.91 -3.31
N ILE A 89 -10.81 2.09 -3.70
CA ILE A 89 -12.12 2.36 -4.33
C ILE A 89 -13.33 1.75 -3.58
N PRO A 90 -13.50 2.05 -2.29
CA PRO A 90 -14.65 1.56 -1.53
C PRO A 90 -15.97 2.15 -2.06
N LYS A 91 -17.10 1.51 -1.75
CA LYS A 91 -18.45 2.01 -2.10
C LYS A 91 -18.95 3.13 -1.21
N SER A 92 -18.42 3.23 0.02
CA SER A 92 -18.63 4.34 0.98
C SER A 92 -17.31 4.72 1.62
N ASP A 93 -17.29 5.71 2.51
CA ASP A 93 -16.08 6.13 3.20
C ASP A 93 -15.47 4.94 3.98
N TYR A 94 -14.15 4.88 4.12
CA TYR A 94 -13.49 3.72 4.76
C TYR A 94 -14.01 3.45 6.18
N ASP A 95 -14.42 4.48 6.92
CA ASP A 95 -14.96 4.37 8.29
C ASP A 95 -16.43 3.96 8.36
N ASP A 96 -17.08 3.68 7.24
CA ASP A 96 -18.44 3.14 7.23
C ASP A 96 -18.50 1.86 8.08
N LYS A 97 -19.40 1.84 9.05
CA LYS A 97 -19.57 0.71 9.97
C LYS A 97 -19.97 -0.59 9.28
N ALA A 98 -20.49 -0.53 8.07
CA ALA A 98 -20.77 -1.71 7.25
C ALA A 98 -19.49 -2.52 6.95
N PHE A 99 -18.30 -1.88 6.98
CA PHE A 99 -16.99 -2.53 6.75
C PHE A 99 -16.35 -3.05 8.05
N TRP A 100 -16.85 -2.71 9.22
CA TRP A 100 -16.28 -3.11 10.50
C TRP A 100 -16.13 -4.62 10.71
N PRO A 101 -17.02 -5.49 10.21
CA PRO A 101 -16.78 -6.94 10.26
C PRO A 101 -15.50 -7.39 9.54
N ILE A 102 -15.11 -6.71 8.44
CA ILE A 102 -13.86 -6.95 7.71
C ILE A 102 -12.67 -6.53 8.58
N TYR A 103 -12.70 -5.33 9.16
CA TYR A 103 -11.63 -4.80 10.01
C TYR A 103 -11.42 -5.65 11.27
N ARG A 104 -12.51 -6.04 11.93
CA ARG A 104 -12.47 -6.95 13.09
C ARG A 104 -11.83 -8.29 12.73
N LYS A 105 -12.15 -8.85 11.57
CA LYS A 105 -11.56 -10.11 11.11
C LYS A 105 -10.07 -9.94 10.81
N ALA A 106 -9.68 -8.85 10.17
CA ALA A 106 -8.27 -8.53 9.91
C ALA A 106 -7.47 -8.37 11.22
N GLU A 107 -8.04 -7.67 12.21
CA GLU A 107 -7.45 -7.52 13.54
C GLU A 107 -7.25 -8.88 14.23
N GLN A 108 -8.28 -9.72 14.27
CA GLN A 108 -8.24 -11.08 14.85
C GLN A 108 -7.14 -11.96 14.22
N LEU A 109 -6.95 -11.83 12.92
CA LEU A 109 -5.97 -12.59 12.14
C LEU A 109 -4.61 -11.90 12.06
N ARG A 110 -4.46 -10.72 12.71
CA ARG A 110 -3.25 -9.88 12.68
C ARG A 110 -2.78 -9.54 11.26
N MET A 111 -3.72 -9.35 10.35
CA MET A 111 -3.46 -8.93 8.98
C MET A 111 -3.49 -7.40 8.89
N PRO A 112 -2.37 -6.70 8.69
CA PRO A 112 -2.39 -5.27 8.43
C PRO A 112 -3.14 -4.96 7.15
N ILE A 113 -3.71 -3.76 7.07
CA ILE A 113 -4.43 -3.31 5.88
C ILE A 113 -3.73 -2.11 5.25
N LEU A 114 -3.31 -2.23 4.01
CA LEU A 114 -2.79 -1.15 3.18
C LEU A 114 -3.96 -0.42 2.52
N PHE A 115 -4.28 0.77 3.00
CA PHE A 115 -5.31 1.66 2.48
C PHE A 115 -4.73 2.60 1.43
N HIS A 116 -5.27 2.59 0.23
CA HIS A 116 -5.00 3.70 -0.69
C HIS A 116 -5.50 5.01 -0.07
N THR A 117 -4.69 6.07 -0.04
CA THR A 117 -5.13 7.38 0.46
C THR A 117 -4.78 8.51 -0.50
N GLY A 118 -5.66 9.49 -0.59
CA GLY A 118 -5.51 10.64 -1.46
C GLY A 118 -6.31 10.56 -2.75
N VAL A 119 -5.99 11.45 -3.68
CA VAL A 119 -6.67 11.51 -4.98
C VAL A 119 -6.12 10.43 -5.90
N MET A 120 -7.04 9.67 -6.50
CA MET A 120 -6.70 8.58 -7.40
C MET A 120 -6.64 9.06 -8.85
N ALA A 121 -5.71 8.50 -9.63
CA ALA A 121 -5.67 8.67 -11.08
C ALA A 121 -6.90 8.04 -11.75
N ARG A 122 -7.19 8.44 -12.99
CA ARG A 122 -8.28 7.87 -13.78
C ARG A 122 -7.99 6.40 -14.09
N THR A 123 -8.93 5.54 -13.78
CA THR A 123 -8.75 4.09 -13.97
C THR A 123 -8.65 3.69 -15.43
N GLU A 124 -9.34 4.40 -16.33
CA GLU A 124 -9.21 4.19 -17.77
C GLU A 124 -7.79 4.47 -18.29
N ASP A 125 -7.08 5.43 -17.70
CA ASP A 125 -5.70 5.74 -18.09
C ASP A 125 -4.74 4.66 -17.54
N ILE A 126 -5.01 4.15 -16.33
CA ILE A 126 -4.25 3.06 -15.73
C ILE A 126 -4.41 1.78 -16.55
N ALA A 127 -5.64 1.43 -16.91
CA ALA A 127 -5.97 0.19 -17.61
C ALA A 127 -5.73 0.25 -19.13
N ALA A 128 -5.49 1.42 -19.71
CA ALA A 128 -5.36 1.59 -21.17
C ALA A 128 -4.31 0.66 -21.80
N ARG A 129 -3.23 0.39 -21.10
CA ARG A 129 -2.16 -0.54 -21.53
C ARG A 129 -2.65 -1.98 -21.74
N TYR A 130 -3.68 -2.38 -21.01
CA TYR A 130 -4.18 -3.76 -20.96
C TYR A 130 -5.53 -3.93 -21.67
N ARG A 131 -5.93 -2.97 -22.53
CA ARG A 131 -7.21 -3.02 -23.26
C ARG A 131 -7.34 -4.21 -24.21
N HIS A 132 -6.25 -4.87 -24.55
CA HIS A 132 -6.24 -6.12 -25.30
C HIS A 132 -6.66 -7.34 -24.46
N ILE A 133 -6.74 -7.20 -23.14
CA ILE A 133 -7.23 -8.21 -22.20
C ILE A 133 -8.76 -8.10 -22.12
N PRO A 134 -9.52 -9.19 -22.43
CA PRO A 134 -10.98 -9.13 -22.51
C PRO A 134 -11.65 -8.60 -21.22
N GLU A 135 -11.16 -9.02 -20.05
CA GLU A 135 -11.69 -8.62 -18.75
C GLU A 135 -11.49 -7.11 -18.47
N VAL A 136 -10.39 -6.53 -18.96
CA VAL A 136 -10.12 -5.09 -18.88
C VAL A 136 -10.97 -4.32 -19.88
N ALA A 137 -11.07 -4.82 -21.11
CA ALA A 137 -11.85 -4.20 -22.18
C ALA A 137 -13.36 -4.14 -21.87
N ALA A 138 -13.85 -5.10 -21.10
CA ALA A 138 -15.27 -5.17 -20.72
C ALA A 138 -15.70 -4.13 -19.66
N ILE A 139 -14.75 -3.41 -19.05
CA ILE A 139 -15.06 -2.46 -17.97
C ILE A 139 -15.47 -1.10 -18.56
N ASP A 140 -16.67 -0.66 -18.22
CA ASP A 140 -17.07 0.74 -18.42
C ASP A 140 -16.64 1.58 -17.21
N HIS A 141 -15.47 2.21 -17.31
CA HIS A 141 -14.90 3.03 -16.25
C HIS A 141 -15.79 4.21 -15.82
N ARG A 142 -16.68 4.67 -16.71
CA ARG A 142 -17.59 5.81 -16.42
C ARG A 142 -18.71 5.41 -15.46
N THR A 143 -19.10 4.14 -15.49
CA THR A 143 -20.13 3.60 -14.59
C THR A 143 -19.56 3.02 -13.31
N TYR A 144 -18.23 2.90 -13.22
CA TYR A 144 -17.57 2.36 -12.04
C TYR A 144 -17.52 3.44 -10.95
N ASP A 145 -18.35 3.25 -9.92
CA ASP A 145 -18.51 4.23 -8.82
C ASP A 145 -17.21 4.43 -8.02
N ILE A 146 -16.43 5.44 -8.39
CA ILE A 146 -15.16 5.81 -7.77
C ILE A 146 -15.25 7.23 -7.25
N SER A 147 -14.85 7.43 -6.00
CA SER A 147 -14.72 8.74 -5.38
C SER A 147 -13.49 8.80 -4.49
N SER A 148 -12.53 9.66 -4.83
CA SER A 148 -11.34 9.87 -4.01
C SER A 148 -11.66 10.40 -2.61
N ARG A 149 -12.81 11.09 -2.44
CA ARG A 149 -13.27 11.57 -1.12
C ARG A 149 -13.40 10.43 -0.11
N ARG A 150 -13.79 9.24 -0.55
CA ARG A 150 -13.97 8.05 0.29
C ARG A 150 -12.65 7.46 0.80
N MET A 151 -11.52 7.92 0.25
CA MET A 151 -10.16 7.41 0.50
C MET A 151 -9.26 8.47 1.14
N MET A 152 -9.85 9.44 1.86
CA MET A 152 -9.06 10.48 2.51
C MET A 152 -8.42 9.94 3.81
N PRO A 153 -7.23 10.42 4.19
CA PRO A 153 -6.52 9.99 5.40
C PRO A 153 -7.37 10.05 6.66
N GLU A 154 -8.25 11.04 6.79
CA GLU A 154 -9.10 11.28 7.96
C GLU A 154 -10.07 10.15 8.23
N THR A 155 -10.47 9.40 7.20
CA THR A 155 -11.36 8.22 7.36
C THR A 155 -10.70 7.07 8.13
N LEU A 156 -9.37 7.09 8.28
CA LEU A 156 -8.65 6.08 9.04
C LEU A 156 -8.70 6.32 10.56
N ASP A 157 -9.00 7.55 11.03
CA ASP A 157 -8.99 7.89 12.46
C ASP A 157 -10.03 7.06 13.23
N ALA A 158 -11.27 7.00 12.77
CA ALA A 158 -12.33 6.24 13.43
C ALA A 158 -12.05 4.73 13.45
N ILE A 159 -11.46 4.20 12.36
CA ILE A 159 -11.07 2.78 12.28
C ILE A 159 -9.96 2.49 13.29
N ALA A 160 -8.93 3.32 13.34
CA ALA A 160 -7.80 3.14 14.25
C ALA A 160 -8.22 3.14 15.73
N ARG A 161 -9.19 3.99 16.08
CA ARG A 161 -9.74 4.04 17.44
C ARG A 161 -10.63 2.86 17.79
N ALA A 162 -11.42 2.38 16.80
CA ALA A 162 -12.32 1.24 17.00
C ALA A 162 -11.60 -0.11 17.04
N PHE A 163 -10.45 -0.21 16.40
CA PHE A 163 -9.65 -1.44 16.24
C PHE A 163 -8.18 -1.14 16.62
N PRO A 164 -7.85 -1.01 17.91
CA PRO A 164 -6.54 -0.55 18.36
C PRO A 164 -5.39 -1.53 18.07
N ASP A 165 -5.69 -2.82 17.92
CA ASP A 165 -4.71 -3.85 17.58
C ASP A 165 -4.56 -4.07 16.07
N LEU A 166 -5.47 -3.50 15.25
CA LEU A 166 -5.36 -3.53 13.80
C LEU A 166 -4.28 -2.55 13.34
N ARG A 167 -3.35 -3.01 12.55
CA ARG A 167 -2.32 -2.16 11.94
C ARG A 167 -2.81 -1.64 10.60
N LEU A 168 -2.91 -0.33 10.49
CA LEU A 168 -3.38 0.38 9.30
C LEU A 168 -2.16 1.00 8.60
N ILE A 169 -1.97 0.70 7.32
CA ILE A 169 -0.91 1.30 6.52
C ILE A 169 -1.55 2.31 5.58
N MET A 170 -1.26 3.57 5.79
CA MET A 170 -1.72 4.68 4.97
C MET A 170 -0.80 4.80 3.75
N ALA A 171 -1.28 4.40 2.58
CA ALA A 171 -0.51 4.55 1.34
C ALA A 171 -0.33 6.03 0.96
N HIS A 172 0.81 6.35 0.35
CA HIS A 172 1.12 7.66 -0.22
C HIS A 172 1.22 8.81 0.78
N PHE A 173 1.19 8.54 2.09
CA PHE A 173 1.13 9.60 3.11
C PHE A 173 0.11 10.69 2.74
N GLY A 174 -1.08 10.27 2.29
CA GLY A 174 -2.17 11.16 1.88
C GLY A 174 -2.00 11.84 0.51
N SER A 175 -0.93 11.56 -0.25
CA SER A 175 -0.56 12.26 -1.48
C SER A 175 -0.31 13.76 -1.28
N LEU A 176 0.22 14.46 -2.30
CA LEU A 176 0.64 15.87 -2.17
C LEU A 176 -0.41 16.81 -1.57
N GLY A 177 -1.68 16.59 -1.89
CA GLY A 177 -2.76 17.48 -1.47
C GLY A 177 -3.31 17.23 -0.07
N ARG A 178 -2.87 16.15 0.64
CA ARG A 178 -3.45 15.70 1.92
C ARG A 178 -2.42 15.29 2.98
N MET A 179 -1.15 15.62 2.78
CA MET A 179 -0.10 15.25 3.72
C MET A 179 -0.25 15.85 5.11
N ASP A 180 -0.77 17.08 5.23
CA ASP A 180 -1.03 17.70 6.54
C ASP A 180 -2.09 16.90 7.33
N ASN A 181 -3.17 16.49 6.66
CA ASN A 181 -4.21 15.65 7.25
C ASN A 181 -3.67 14.27 7.63
N ALA A 182 -2.89 13.66 6.73
CA ALA A 182 -2.22 12.38 6.98
C ALA A 182 -1.30 12.44 8.20
N ALA A 183 -0.53 13.51 8.33
CA ALA A 183 0.34 13.75 9.46
C ALA A 183 -0.44 13.90 10.77
N ALA A 184 -1.56 14.63 10.75
CA ALA A 184 -2.43 14.79 11.91
C ALA A 184 -3.00 13.44 12.35
N VAL A 185 -3.54 12.63 11.43
CA VAL A 185 -4.08 11.30 11.74
C VAL A 185 -2.98 10.36 12.28
N LEU A 186 -1.81 10.35 11.65
CA LEU A 186 -0.66 9.56 12.09
C LEU A 186 -0.19 9.95 13.50
N GLN A 187 -0.20 11.25 13.83
CA GLN A 187 0.25 11.74 15.13
C GLN A 187 -0.60 11.20 16.30
N TRP A 188 -1.90 11.09 16.11
CA TRP A 188 -2.84 10.73 17.17
C TRP A 188 -3.19 9.24 17.24
N ASN A 189 -2.84 8.44 16.24
CA ASN A 189 -3.17 7.02 16.18
C ASN A 189 -1.90 6.16 16.13
N ARG A 190 -1.63 5.39 17.20
CA ARG A 190 -0.40 4.61 17.35
C ARG A 190 -0.32 3.39 16.45
N ASN A 191 -1.45 2.90 15.96
CA ASN A 191 -1.59 1.73 15.10
C ASN A 191 -1.67 2.08 13.60
N ILE A 192 -1.47 3.36 13.24
CA ILE A 192 -1.34 3.80 11.85
C ILE A 192 0.13 3.92 11.49
N TYR A 193 0.49 3.35 10.36
CA TYR A 193 1.77 3.46 9.65
C TYR A 193 1.55 4.27 8.37
N ALA A 194 2.59 4.90 7.84
CA ALA A 194 2.47 5.65 6.59
C ALA A 194 3.57 5.25 5.62
N ASP A 195 3.18 4.81 4.42
CA ASP A 195 4.14 4.62 3.36
C ASP A 195 4.47 5.96 2.68
N LEU A 196 5.74 6.15 2.37
CA LEU A 196 6.26 7.36 1.75
C LEU A 196 6.32 7.23 0.22
N THR A 197 5.38 6.48 -0.34
CA THR A 197 5.25 6.27 -1.78
C THR A 197 4.60 7.46 -2.45
N ASN A 198 5.13 7.90 -3.59
CA ASN A 198 4.42 8.82 -4.47
C ASN A 198 4.17 8.19 -5.84
N TRP A 199 2.90 8.07 -6.20
CA TRP A 199 2.49 7.72 -7.55
C TRP A 199 2.66 8.94 -8.46
N GLY A 200 3.58 8.91 -9.38
CA GLY A 200 3.92 10.07 -10.23
C GLY A 200 5.37 10.50 -10.00
N TRP A 201 6.27 9.64 -10.41
CA TRP A 201 7.71 9.83 -10.35
C TRP A 201 8.20 11.19 -10.92
N TYR A 202 7.43 11.85 -11.77
CA TYR A 202 7.69 13.20 -12.27
C TYR A 202 7.42 14.31 -11.22
N GLU A 203 6.55 14.07 -10.22
CA GLU A 203 6.33 15.00 -9.10
C GLU A 203 7.16 14.67 -7.86
N TYR A 204 7.96 13.64 -7.97
CA TYR A 204 8.70 13.04 -6.89
C TYR A 204 9.56 14.01 -6.05
N PRO A 205 10.31 14.96 -6.65
CA PRO A 205 11.06 15.95 -5.86
C PRO A 205 10.16 16.84 -5.00
N LYS A 206 8.99 17.24 -5.52
CA LYS A 206 8.02 18.07 -4.79
C LYS A 206 7.41 17.31 -3.62
N TYR A 207 7.01 16.06 -3.86
CA TYR A 207 6.49 15.17 -2.83
C TYR A 207 7.51 15.00 -1.70
N THR A 208 8.74 14.67 -2.03
CA THR A 208 9.81 14.44 -1.07
C THR A 208 10.11 15.67 -0.22
N ALA A 209 10.20 16.84 -0.83
CA ALA A 209 10.39 18.10 -0.14
C ALA A 209 9.23 18.45 0.80
N LYS A 210 7.99 18.23 0.33
CA LYS A 210 6.78 18.46 1.12
C LYS A 210 6.68 17.50 2.30
N ALA A 211 7.03 16.23 2.14
CA ALA A 211 7.07 15.28 3.24
C ALA A 211 8.07 15.71 4.33
N VAL A 212 9.27 16.17 3.95
CA VAL A 212 10.25 16.72 4.90
C VAL A 212 9.70 17.95 5.62
N GLU A 213 9.10 18.89 4.88
CA GLU A 213 8.52 20.10 5.44
C GLU A 213 7.47 19.76 6.54
N ILE A 214 6.50 18.90 6.22
CA ILE A 214 5.41 18.54 7.14
C ILE A 214 5.93 17.75 8.34
N LEU A 215 6.72 16.69 8.10
CA LEU A 215 7.22 15.83 9.17
C LEU A 215 8.19 16.57 10.11
N SER A 216 8.91 17.59 9.61
CA SER A 216 9.79 18.41 10.46
C SER A 216 9.04 19.25 11.49
N ARG A 217 7.82 19.66 11.18
CA ARG A 217 6.95 20.48 12.06
C ARG A 217 6.31 19.69 13.20
N ILE A 218 6.26 18.35 13.08
CA ILE A 218 5.62 17.52 14.09
C ILE A 218 6.52 17.39 15.31
N THR A 219 5.97 17.71 16.48
CA THR A 219 6.69 17.64 17.75
C THR A 219 6.89 16.21 18.26
N ASN A 220 5.89 15.35 18.07
CA ASN A 220 5.96 13.94 18.46
C ASN A 220 6.80 13.14 17.46
N LYS A 221 8.09 13.01 17.70
CA LYS A 221 9.01 12.31 16.80
C LYS A 221 8.81 10.79 16.75
N SER A 222 8.01 10.19 17.64
CA SER A 222 7.69 8.75 17.60
C SER A 222 6.93 8.35 16.32
N ILE A 223 6.32 9.30 15.61
CA ILE A 223 5.70 9.03 14.31
C ILE A 223 6.70 8.53 13.27
N LEU A 224 7.98 8.95 13.37
CA LEU A 224 9.02 8.56 12.41
C LEU A 224 9.29 7.05 12.46
N GLU A 225 9.02 6.39 13.59
CA GLU A 225 9.14 4.93 13.76
C GLU A 225 8.04 4.15 13.00
N ARG A 226 6.98 4.85 12.60
CA ARG A 226 5.83 4.30 11.89
C ARG A 226 5.79 4.70 10.41
N LEU A 227 6.85 5.34 9.93
CA LEU A 227 7.08 5.52 8.51
C LEU A 227 7.59 4.21 7.92
N VAL A 228 7.11 3.88 6.73
CA VAL A 228 7.54 2.69 5.99
C VAL A 228 7.84 3.07 4.53
N TRP A 229 8.63 2.24 3.88
CA TRP A 229 8.99 2.45 2.49
C TRP A 229 8.08 1.64 1.56
N GLY A 230 7.64 2.28 0.47
CA GLY A 230 6.92 1.66 -0.62
C GLY A 230 7.25 2.35 -1.94
N THR A 231 6.85 1.78 -3.07
CA THR A 231 7.11 2.36 -4.39
C THR A 231 5.89 2.49 -5.28
N ASP A 232 4.80 1.79 -4.99
CA ASP A 232 3.61 1.70 -5.86
C ASP A 232 3.96 1.24 -7.29
N SER A 233 5.04 0.44 -7.40
CA SER A 233 5.55 -0.01 -8.70
C SER A 233 4.66 -1.10 -9.28
N VAL A 234 4.50 -1.05 -10.62
CA VAL A 234 3.86 -2.10 -11.41
C VAL A 234 4.91 -3.13 -11.81
N THR A 235 4.68 -4.39 -11.51
CA THR A 235 5.71 -5.45 -11.56
C THR A 235 6.20 -5.78 -12.97
N SER A 236 5.33 -5.72 -13.99
CA SER A 236 5.70 -5.96 -15.40
C SER A 236 6.71 -4.96 -15.95
N GLN A 237 6.88 -3.80 -15.30
CA GLN A 237 7.86 -2.79 -15.74
C GLN A 237 9.29 -3.08 -15.28
N GLY A 238 9.56 -4.18 -14.58
CA GLY A 238 10.91 -4.58 -14.18
C GLY A 238 11.56 -3.68 -13.12
N LEU A 239 10.76 -2.88 -12.40
CA LEU A 239 11.17 -2.06 -11.25
C LEU A 239 12.35 -1.07 -11.54
N PRO A 240 12.34 -0.31 -12.66
CA PRO A 240 13.45 0.55 -13.02
C PRO A 240 13.65 1.73 -12.05
N HIS A 241 12.62 2.09 -11.30
CA HIS A 241 12.60 3.27 -10.43
C HIS A 241 13.06 3.01 -8.98
N ILE A 242 13.30 1.76 -8.57
CA ILE A 242 13.74 1.41 -7.22
C ILE A 242 14.95 2.25 -6.74
N PRO A 243 16.01 2.47 -7.55
CA PRO A 243 17.13 3.32 -7.11
C PRO A 243 16.73 4.77 -6.80
N MET A 244 15.77 5.31 -7.55
CA MET A 244 15.23 6.66 -7.33
C MET A 244 14.47 6.72 -5.99
N PHE A 245 13.57 5.78 -5.74
CA PHE A 245 12.82 5.71 -4.49
C PHE A 245 13.74 5.54 -3.26
N ARG A 246 14.77 4.71 -3.36
CA ARG A 246 15.78 4.58 -2.31
C ARG A 246 16.53 5.91 -2.03
N ARG A 247 16.84 6.70 -3.08
CA ARG A 247 17.46 8.03 -2.89
C ARG A 247 16.52 9.00 -2.17
N SER A 248 15.23 8.95 -2.47
CA SER A 248 14.25 9.81 -1.83
C SER A 248 14.12 9.56 -0.33
N ILE A 249 13.99 8.29 0.05
CA ILE A 249 13.92 7.97 1.49
C ILE A 249 15.18 8.46 2.20
N ARG A 250 16.37 8.33 1.59
CA ARG A 250 17.60 8.89 2.15
C ARG A 250 17.58 10.42 2.22
N TYR A 251 16.98 11.09 1.25
CA TYR A 251 16.80 12.54 1.28
C TYR A 251 15.85 12.95 2.42
N ILE A 252 14.72 12.27 2.58
CA ILE A 252 13.80 12.48 3.70
C ILE A 252 14.50 12.23 5.04
N ALA A 253 15.24 11.12 5.15
CA ALA A 253 15.98 10.79 6.36
C ALA A 253 17.01 11.87 6.72
N LYS A 254 17.76 12.40 5.73
CA LYS A 254 18.68 13.50 5.93
C LYS A 254 17.97 14.78 6.39
N GLY A 255 16.86 15.14 5.73
CA GLY A 255 16.08 16.34 6.06
C GLY A 255 15.45 16.31 7.46
N LEU A 256 15.17 15.12 7.96
CA LEU A 256 14.59 14.89 9.29
C LEU A 256 15.62 14.48 10.36
N SER A 257 16.91 14.46 10.02
CA SER A 257 17.98 13.99 10.90
C SER A 257 17.77 12.55 11.43
N ILE A 258 17.19 11.69 10.61
CA ILE A 258 16.95 10.27 10.93
C ILE A 258 18.30 9.53 10.88
N GLY A 259 18.67 8.92 12.02
CA GLY A 259 19.86 8.10 12.14
C GLY A 259 19.73 6.75 11.42
N LYS A 260 20.90 6.09 11.20
CA LYS A 260 20.97 4.81 10.48
C LYS A 260 20.02 3.72 11.03
N PRO A 261 19.90 3.48 12.35
CA PRO A 261 19.01 2.42 12.87
C PRO A 261 17.54 2.65 12.50
N LEU A 262 17.04 3.89 12.60
CA LEU A 262 15.68 4.21 12.23
C LEU A 262 15.46 4.17 10.71
N LEU A 263 16.46 4.56 9.92
CA LEU A 263 16.39 4.42 8.46
C LEU A 263 16.28 2.94 8.05
N GLU A 264 17.02 2.04 8.68
CA GLU A 264 16.93 0.59 8.43
C GLU A 264 15.54 0.05 8.79
N ARG A 265 14.93 0.55 9.86
CA ARG A 265 13.55 0.22 10.21
C ARG A 265 12.56 0.70 9.14
N ILE A 266 12.66 1.94 8.68
CA ILE A 266 11.81 2.49 7.60
C ILE A 266 11.96 1.69 6.31
N MET A 267 13.19 1.29 5.97
CA MET A 267 13.49 0.55 4.74
C MET A 267 13.02 -0.91 4.76
N GLY A 268 12.62 -1.45 5.93
CA GLY A 268 12.10 -2.82 5.97
C GLY A 268 11.78 -3.35 7.36
N GLY A 269 12.60 -3.06 8.37
CA GLY A 269 12.47 -3.66 9.70
C GLY A 269 11.10 -3.45 10.33
N THR A 270 10.51 -2.26 10.19
CA THR A 270 9.14 -1.98 10.68
C THR A 270 8.11 -2.90 10.02
N MET A 271 8.18 -3.10 8.70
CA MET A 271 7.22 -3.96 8.01
C MET A 271 7.43 -5.44 8.30
N GLU A 272 8.66 -5.89 8.46
CA GLU A 272 8.93 -7.28 8.88
C GLU A 272 8.33 -7.57 10.26
N GLU A 273 8.43 -6.63 11.21
CA GLU A 273 7.79 -6.72 12.52
C GLU A 273 6.25 -6.70 12.41
N VAL A 274 5.69 -5.74 11.66
CA VAL A 274 4.22 -5.59 11.46
C VAL A 274 3.60 -6.85 10.86
N LEU A 275 4.33 -7.54 9.98
CA LEU A 275 3.88 -8.75 9.28
C LEU A 275 4.24 -10.05 10.02
N GLY A 276 4.98 -9.99 11.13
CA GLY A 276 5.46 -11.16 11.87
C GLY A 276 6.39 -12.06 11.04
N LEU A 277 7.32 -11.43 10.32
CA LEU A 277 8.31 -12.10 9.46
C LEU A 277 9.70 -12.23 10.13
N THR A 278 9.83 -11.70 11.34
CA THR A 278 11.04 -11.77 12.19
C THR A 278 10.98 -12.97 13.11
#